data_1425d2f1f054fda0fd13d27ff4b55d45
#
_entry.id   1425d2f1f054fda0fd13d27ff4b55d45
#
_cell.length_a   1.000
_cell.length_b   1.000
_cell.length_c   1.000
_cell.angle_alpha   90.00
_cell.angle_beta   90.00
_cell.angle_gamma   90.00
#
_symmetry.space_group_name_H-M   'P 1'
#
loop_
_entity.id
_entity.type
_entity.pdbx_description
1 polymer ?
#
loop_
_entity_poly.entity_id
_entity_poly.type
_entity_poly.pdbx_seq_one_letter_code
_entity_poly.pdbx_strand_id
1 'polypeptide(L)'
;MNETIELKSGQQGYIEYKSSNPFEFYHILNELDKAPEIDAQGWLIFPEKGKGPFPVIFCVHGSDNWAGHHHEHILNFLEAGFAIFRVHSFDSRGVASTVEDQMSVTAAMMMVDTFEALKIVSRHPDIDTSRIGITGWSLGGTVSFYSFWEP
;
A
#
# COMPACT_ATOMS: atom_id res chain seq x y z
N MET A 1 13.26 15.73 12.06
CA MET A 1 12.74 14.61 12.86
C MET A 1 11.45 14.16 12.18
N ASN A 2 11.46 13.00 11.55
CA ASN A 2 10.23 12.47 10.96
C ASN A 2 9.29 12.11 12.11
N GLU A 3 8.18 12.83 12.25
CA GLU A 3 7.14 12.45 13.21
C GLU A 3 6.66 11.04 12.83
N THR A 4 6.89 10.10 13.71
CA THR A 4 6.41 8.74 13.53
C THR A 4 4.90 8.77 13.73
N ILE A 5 4.14 8.49 12.68
CA ILE A 5 2.68 8.40 12.76
C ILE A 5 2.32 7.22 13.67
N GLU A 6 1.63 7.49 14.76
CA GLU A 6 1.07 6.48 15.65
C GLU A 6 -0.42 6.34 15.40
N LEU A 7 -0.83 5.16 14.94
CA LEU A 7 -2.23 4.81 14.78
C LEU A 7 -2.81 4.29 16.10
N LYS A 8 -4.05 4.68 16.40
CA LYS A 8 -4.74 4.30 17.63
C LYS A 8 -5.72 3.15 17.37
N SER A 9 -6.04 2.38 18.40
CA SER A 9 -7.08 1.36 18.34
C SER A 9 -8.39 1.93 17.79
N GLY A 10 -9.01 1.24 16.83
CA GLY A 10 -10.22 1.66 16.12
C GLY A 10 -10.00 2.72 15.05
N GLN A 11 -8.80 3.25 14.87
CA GLN A 11 -8.52 4.23 13.82
C GLN A 11 -8.51 3.55 12.46
N GLN A 12 -9.31 4.05 11.53
CA GLN A 12 -9.38 3.58 10.15
C GLN A 12 -9.72 4.73 9.19
N GLY A 13 -9.78 4.47 7.91
CA GLY A 13 -10.03 5.45 6.87
C GLY A 13 -8.74 5.97 6.25
N TYR A 14 -8.74 7.24 5.88
CA TYR A 14 -7.63 7.91 5.22
C TYR A 14 -6.40 8.00 6.14
N ILE A 15 -5.25 7.60 5.60
CA ILE A 15 -3.94 7.70 6.25
C ILE A 15 -2.96 8.29 5.26
N GLU A 16 -2.31 9.39 5.64
CA GLU A 16 -1.20 10.00 4.91
C GLU A 16 0.12 9.63 5.58
N TYR A 17 1.15 9.36 4.78
CA TYR A 17 2.46 8.93 5.28
C TYR A 17 3.57 9.33 4.31
N LYS A 18 4.80 9.42 4.83
CA LYS A 18 5.97 9.72 4.01
C LYS A 18 6.37 8.53 3.17
N SER A 19 6.68 8.79 1.90
CA SER A 19 7.21 7.86 0.92
C SER A 19 8.24 8.54 0.05
N SER A 20 8.70 7.89 -1.02
CA SER A 20 9.65 8.47 -1.96
C SER A 20 9.42 7.98 -3.39
N ASN A 21 10.08 8.64 -4.35
CA ASN A 21 9.97 8.39 -5.78
C ASN A 21 11.23 7.75 -6.38
N PRO A 22 11.61 6.51 -6.02
CA PRO A 22 12.64 5.79 -6.75
C PRO A 22 12.12 5.41 -8.13
N PHE A 23 12.85 5.70 -9.19
CA PHE A 23 12.38 5.44 -10.54
C PHE A 23 12.45 3.95 -10.92
N GLU A 24 13.47 3.24 -10.45
CA GLU A 24 13.75 1.83 -10.74
C GLU A 24 14.08 1.06 -9.46
N PHE A 25 14.03 -0.27 -9.51
CA PHE A 25 14.44 -1.14 -8.39
C PHE A 25 15.90 -0.92 -8.00
N TYR A 26 16.79 -0.57 -8.93
CA TYR A 26 18.16 -0.17 -8.63
C TYR A 26 18.21 0.95 -7.58
N HIS A 27 17.36 1.98 -7.73
CA HIS A 27 17.30 3.10 -6.78
C HIS A 27 16.80 2.66 -5.39
N ILE A 28 15.88 1.69 -5.32
CA ILE A 28 15.45 1.12 -4.03
C ILE A 28 16.63 0.47 -3.31
N LEU A 29 17.44 -0.31 -4.04
CA LEU A 29 18.52 -1.11 -3.45
C LEU A 29 19.78 -0.29 -3.14
N ASN A 30 20.05 0.78 -3.85
CA ASN A 30 21.35 1.47 -3.81
C ASN A 30 21.27 2.97 -3.49
N GLU A 31 20.13 3.61 -3.71
CA GLU A 31 20.03 5.08 -3.71
C GLU A 31 18.68 5.58 -3.16
N LEU A 32 18.00 4.80 -2.31
CA LEU A 32 16.67 5.17 -1.81
C LEU A 32 16.69 6.48 -1.01
N ASP A 33 17.79 6.74 -0.30
CA ASP A 33 18.04 7.97 0.46
C ASP A 33 18.17 9.23 -0.42
N LYS A 34 18.41 9.05 -1.73
CA LYS A 34 18.48 10.15 -2.71
C LYS A 34 17.17 10.36 -3.47
N ALA A 35 16.22 9.43 -3.36
CA ALA A 35 14.95 9.55 -4.05
C ALA A 35 14.11 10.69 -3.47
N PRO A 36 13.41 11.49 -4.32
CA PRO A 36 12.57 12.59 -3.83
C PRO A 36 11.49 12.08 -2.87
N GLU A 37 11.36 12.73 -1.71
CA GLU A 37 10.32 12.44 -0.73
C GLU A 37 8.96 12.94 -1.24
N ILE A 38 7.90 12.20 -0.94
CA ILE A 38 6.51 12.56 -1.21
C ILE A 38 5.62 12.25 0.01
N ASP A 39 4.45 12.87 0.04
CA ASP A 39 3.34 12.46 0.90
C ASP A 39 2.49 11.44 0.17
N ALA A 40 2.58 10.20 0.59
CA ALA A 40 1.75 9.11 0.08
C ALA A 40 0.50 8.94 0.93
N GLN A 41 -0.49 8.27 0.37
CA GLN A 41 -1.78 8.06 1.03
C GLN A 41 -2.34 6.66 0.81
N GLY A 42 -3.21 6.25 1.71
CA GLY A 42 -3.95 5.01 1.61
C GLY A 42 -5.17 4.99 2.52
N TRP A 43 -5.91 3.89 2.46
CA TRP A 43 -7.12 3.69 3.26
C TRP A 43 -7.03 2.39 4.04
N LEU A 44 -7.12 2.48 5.36
CA LEU A 44 -7.26 1.34 6.26
C LEU A 44 -8.74 1.06 6.50
N ILE A 45 -9.16 -0.18 6.31
CA ILE A 45 -10.55 -0.62 6.48
C ILE A 45 -10.55 -1.89 7.33
N PHE A 46 -11.31 -1.91 8.41
CA PHE A 46 -11.51 -3.10 9.22
C PHE A 46 -12.77 -3.85 8.80
N PRO A 47 -12.82 -5.19 8.98
CA PRO A 47 -14.03 -5.95 8.78
C PRO A 47 -15.11 -5.51 9.79
N GLU A 48 -16.38 -5.54 9.37
CA GLU A 48 -17.50 -5.19 10.24
C GLU A 48 -17.71 -6.20 11.39
N LYS A 49 -17.27 -7.43 11.19
CA LYS A 49 -17.43 -8.54 12.14
C LYS A 49 -16.09 -9.02 12.66
N GLY A 50 -16.09 -9.51 13.89
CA GLY A 50 -14.90 -10.05 14.53
C GLY A 50 -14.32 -9.11 15.57
N LYS A 51 -13.21 -9.53 16.16
CA LYS A 51 -12.43 -8.75 17.12
C LYS A 51 -10.96 -8.84 16.70
N GLY A 52 -10.29 -7.70 16.71
CA GLY A 52 -8.86 -7.63 16.48
C GLY A 52 -8.03 -8.37 17.56
N PRO A 53 -6.72 -8.51 17.34
CA PRO A 53 -6.01 -8.01 16.15
C PRO A 53 -6.36 -8.77 14.87
N PHE A 54 -6.56 -8.04 13.77
CA PHE A 54 -6.95 -8.60 12.48
C PHE A 54 -5.74 -8.91 11.59
N PRO A 55 -5.76 -9.99 10.80
CA PRO A 55 -4.84 -10.12 9.68
C PRO A 55 -5.09 -8.99 8.69
N VAL A 56 -4.07 -8.53 7.98
CA VAL A 56 -4.19 -7.43 7.03
C VAL A 56 -3.69 -7.81 5.65
N ILE A 57 -4.40 -7.37 4.61
CA ILE A 57 -3.98 -7.46 3.22
C ILE A 57 -3.74 -6.06 2.66
N PHE A 58 -2.52 -5.82 2.17
CA PHE A 58 -2.19 -4.65 1.38
C PHE A 58 -2.66 -4.87 -0.04
N CYS A 59 -3.50 -3.98 -0.55
CA CYS A 59 -4.06 -4.06 -1.89
C CYS A 59 -3.45 -2.97 -2.77
N VAL A 60 -2.91 -3.37 -3.93
CA VAL A 60 -2.21 -2.48 -4.87
C VAL A 60 -2.91 -2.51 -6.22
N HIS A 61 -3.35 -1.34 -6.70
CA HIS A 61 -4.10 -1.19 -7.95
C HIS A 61 -3.24 -1.40 -9.21
N GLY A 62 -3.89 -1.55 -10.35
CA GLY A 62 -3.24 -1.65 -11.66
C GLY A 62 -2.95 -0.29 -12.31
N SER A 63 -2.52 -0.33 -13.59
CA SER A 63 -2.17 0.87 -14.38
C SER A 63 -3.36 1.80 -14.65
N ASP A 64 -4.59 1.33 -14.48
CA ASP A 64 -5.81 2.13 -14.62
C ASP A 64 -6.41 2.55 -13.26
N ASN A 65 -5.56 2.62 -12.22
CA ASN A 65 -5.95 2.98 -10.85
C ASN A 65 -6.99 1.99 -10.25
N TRP A 66 -7.75 2.41 -9.24
CA TRP A 66 -8.79 1.62 -8.61
C TRP A 66 -10.04 1.52 -9.49
N ALA A 67 -10.57 0.31 -9.68
CA ALA A 67 -11.75 0.02 -10.47
C ALA A 67 -12.76 -0.85 -9.71
N GLY A 68 -13.99 -0.97 -10.21
CA GLY A 68 -15.08 -1.67 -9.54
C GLY A 68 -14.77 -3.12 -9.18
N HIS A 69 -14.11 -3.88 -10.07
CA HIS A 69 -13.75 -5.28 -9.80
C HIS A 69 -12.75 -5.43 -8.64
N HIS A 70 -11.86 -4.47 -8.42
CA HIS A 70 -10.99 -4.46 -7.23
C HIS A 70 -11.80 -4.35 -5.95
N HIS A 71 -12.85 -3.52 -5.97
CA HIS A 71 -13.72 -3.31 -4.82
C HIS A 71 -14.47 -4.60 -4.43
N GLU A 72 -14.94 -5.38 -5.40
CA GLU A 72 -15.59 -6.67 -5.14
C GLU A 72 -14.65 -7.66 -4.42
N HIS A 73 -13.38 -7.74 -4.85
CA HIS A 73 -12.39 -8.57 -4.17
C HIS A 73 -12.12 -8.08 -2.74
N ILE A 74 -12.02 -6.76 -2.54
CA ILE A 74 -11.81 -6.15 -1.23
C ILE A 74 -12.96 -6.50 -0.28
N LEU A 75 -14.21 -6.44 -0.75
CA LEU A 75 -15.37 -6.82 0.06
C LEU A 75 -15.30 -8.30 0.49
N ASN A 76 -14.91 -9.19 -0.40
CA ASN A 76 -14.74 -10.61 -0.08
C ASN A 76 -13.67 -10.83 1.00
N PHE A 77 -12.54 -10.09 0.96
CA PHE A 77 -11.52 -10.17 2.00
C PHE A 77 -12.02 -9.64 3.35
N LEU A 78 -12.76 -8.53 3.35
CA LEU A 78 -13.36 -7.97 4.56
C LEU A 78 -14.38 -8.95 5.17
N GLU A 79 -15.23 -9.57 4.35
CA GLU A 79 -16.17 -10.61 4.79
C GLU A 79 -15.46 -11.85 5.36
N ALA A 80 -14.29 -12.19 4.84
CA ALA A 80 -13.43 -13.26 5.35
C ALA A 80 -12.68 -12.88 6.65
N GLY A 81 -12.82 -11.64 7.14
CA GLY A 81 -12.25 -11.17 8.41
C GLY A 81 -10.86 -10.57 8.30
N PHE A 82 -10.41 -10.18 7.11
CA PHE A 82 -9.16 -9.46 6.92
C PHE A 82 -9.39 -7.95 7.00
N ALA A 83 -8.50 -7.24 7.68
CA ALA A 83 -8.34 -5.80 7.47
C ALA A 83 -7.70 -5.55 6.11
N ILE A 84 -8.00 -4.42 5.50
CA ILE A 84 -7.49 -4.04 4.18
C ILE A 84 -6.77 -2.71 4.28
N PHE A 85 -5.59 -2.63 3.67
CA PHE A 85 -4.95 -1.35 3.38
C PHE A 85 -4.87 -1.15 1.87
N ARG A 86 -5.61 -0.16 1.37
CA ARG A 86 -5.57 0.24 -0.05
C ARG A 86 -4.46 1.26 -0.24
N VAL A 87 -3.45 0.93 -1.03
CA VAL A 87 -2.37 1.86 -1.37
C VAL A 87 -2.81 2.74 -2.54
N HIS A 88 -2.74 4.07 -2.41
CA HIS A 88 -3.20 5.05 -3.40
C HIS A 88 -2.01 5.77 -4.05
N SER A 89 -1.14 5.02 -4.72
CA SER A 89 0.11 5.54 -5.30
C SER A 89 -0.11 6.60 -6.38
N PHE A 90 -1.16 6.45 -7.20
CA PHE A 90 -1.46 7.40 -8.27
C PHE A 90 -2.07 8.68 -7.72
N ASP A 91 -3.03 8.58 -6.81
CA ASP A 91 -3.66 9.73 -6.18
C ASP A 91 -2.63 10.57 -5.43
N SER A 92 -1.66 9.93 -4.77
CA SER A 92 -0.53 10.57 -4.09
C SER A 92 0.34 11.43 -5.02
N ARG A 93 0.29 11.18 -6.32
CA ARG A 93 1.07 11.88 -7.35
C ARG A 93 0.21 12.69 -8.32
N GLY A 94 -1.11 12.75 -8.08
CA GLY A 94 -2.05 13.44 -8.97
C GLY A 94 -2.18 12.79 -10.35
N VAL A 95 -1.90 11.49 -10.46
CA VAL A 95 -1.97 10.72 -11.71
C VAL A 95 -3.25 9.89 -11.71
N ALA A 96 -4.05 9.99 -12.77
CA ALA A 96 -5.28 9.22 -12.89
C ALA A 96 -5.06 7.81 -13.40
N SER A 97 -4.15 7.62 -14.36
CA SER A 97 -3.83 6.36 -15.01
C SER A 97 -2.43 6.40 -15.62
N THR A 98 -1.75 5.26 -15.69
CA THR A 98 -0.47 5.11 -16.37
C THR A 98 -0.57 4.25 -17.63
N VAL A 99 -1.77 3.96 -18.12
CA VAL A 99 -1.99 3.08 -19.29
C VAL A 99 -1.23 3.57 -20.52
N GLU A 100 -1.16 4.89 -20.74
CA GLU A 100 -0.43 5.49 -21.89
C GLU A 100 0.97 5.99 -21.50
N ASP A 101 1.29 6.10 -20.20
CA ASP A 101 2.58 6.54 -19.68
C ASP A 101 3.00 5.76 -18.44
N GLN A 102 3.55 4.57 -18.64
CA GLN A 102 4.00 3.69 -17.55
C GLN A 102 5.21 4.23 -16.76
N MET A 103 5.78 5.37 -17.19
CA MET A 103 6.92 5.99 -16.55
C MET A 103 6.55 7.08 -15.55
N SER A 104 5.32 7.57 -15.58
CA SER A 104 4.84 8.60 -14.65
C SER A 104 4.73 8.12 -13.22
N VAL A 105 4.31 6.86 -13.02
CA VAL A 105 4.39 6.16 -11.73
C VAL A 105 4.84 4.72 -11.98
N THR A 106 6.02 4.38 -11.50
CA THR A 106 6.65 3.07 -11.73
C THR A 106 6.29 2.05 -10.65
N ALA A 107 6.52 0.77 -10.93
CA ALA A 107 6.38 -0.30 -9.93
C ALA A 107 7.31 -0.07 -8.71
N ALA A 108 8.48 0.52 -8.91
CA ALA A 108 9.41 0.84 -7.83
C ALA A 108 8.82 1.88 -6.86
N MET A 109 8.19 2.94 -7.38
CA MET A 109 7.48 3.93 -6.56
C MET A 109 6.36 3.29 -5.76
N MET A 110 5.51 2.48 -6.40
CA MET A 110 4.39 1.79 -5.75
C MET A 110 4.86 0.78 -4.69
N MET A 111 6.01 0.14 -4.93
CA MET A 111 6.60 -0.77 -3.95
C MET A 111 7.03 -0.03 -2.68
N VAL A 112 7.72 1.10 -2.82
CA VAL A 112 8.13 1.90 -1.66
C VAL A 112 6.92 2.44 -0.92
N ASP A 113 5.88 2.93 -1.61
CA ASP A 113 4.62 3.33 -0.97
C ASP A 113 4.02 2.21 -0.12
N THR A 114 4.04 0.99 -0.66
CA THR A 114 3.50 -0.19 0.03
C THR A 114 4.33 -0.55 1.27
N PHE A 115 5.66 -0.50 1.19
CA PHE A 115 6.53 -0.80 2.33
C PHE A 115 6.49 0.30 3.40
N GLU A 116 6.38 1.56 3.04
CA GLU A 116 6.22 2.64 4.01
C GLU A 116 4.85 2.55 4.71
N ALA A 117 3.78 2.23 3.98
CA ALA A 117 2.48 1.92 4.56
C ALA A 117 2.57 0.72 5.53
N LEU A 118 3.28 -0.34 5.16
CA LEU A 118 3.49 -1.51 6.01
C LEU A 118 4.13 -1.14 7.35
N LYS A 119 5.16 -0.30 7.35
CA LYS A 119 5.83 0.16 8.58
C LYS A 119 4.89 0.87 9.54
N ILE A 120 3.89 1.58 9.03
CA ILE A 120 2.93 2.36 9.83
C ILE A 120 1.78 1.46 10.28
N VAL A 121 1.18 0.72 9.36
CA VAL A 121 0.02 -0.14 9.63
C VAL A 121 0.38 -1.29 10.58
N SER A 122 1.60 -1.83 10.50
CA SER A 122 2.07 -2.87 11.43
C SER A 122 2.24 -2.40 12.89
N ARG A 123 2.20 -1.08 13.13
CA ARG A 123 2.19 -0.53 14.49
C ARG A 123 0.78 -0.30 15.03
N HIS A 124 -0.24 -0.52 14.22
CA HIS A 124 -1.63 -0.35 14.64
C HIS A 124 -2.01 -1.44 15.66
N PRO A 125 -2.58 -1.08 16.85
CA PRO A 125 -2.88 -2.05 17.91
C PRO A 125 -3.83 -3.18 17.50
N ASP A 126 -4.69 -2.93 16.52
CA ASP A 126 -5.70 -3.88 16.05
C ASP A 126 -5.25 -4.71 14.84
N ILE A 127 -3.96 -4.64 14.46
CA ILE A 127 -3.38 -5.44 13.36
C ILE A 127 -2.51 -6.58 13.92
N ASP A 128 -2.75 -7.78 13.42
CA ASP A 128 -1.92 -8.95 13.69
C ASP A 128 -0.72 -8.99 12.74
N THR A 129 0.43 -8.57 13.22
CA THR A 129 1.68 -8.49 12.45
C THR A 129 2.25 -9.85 12.05
N SER A 130 1.74 -10.94 12.60
CA SER A 130 2.12 -12.31 12.20
C SER A 130 1.35 -12.79 10.95
N ARG A 131 0.32 -12.06 10.53
CA ARG A 131 -0.57 -12.41 9.42
C ARG A 131 -0.76 -11.21 8.48
N ILE A 132 0.26 -10.90 7.72
CA ILE A 132 0.28 -9.82 6.73
C ILE A 132 0.38 -10.42 5.34
N GLY A 133 -0.49 -9.99 4.44
CA GLY A 133 -0.47 -10.36 3.04
C GLY A 133 -0.44 -9.15 2.11
N ILE A 134 -0.09 -9.40 0.86
CA ILE A 134 -0.17 -8.41 -0.21
C ILE A 134 -0.87 -9.03 -1.42
N THR A 135 -1.68 -8.26 -2.09
CA THR A 135 -2.30 -8.60 -3.38
C THR A 135 -2.30 -7.39 -4.30
N GLY A 136 -2.28 -7.63 -5.60
CA GLY A 136 -2.33 -6.56 -6.57
C GLY A 136 -2.83 -7.03 -7.92
N TRP A 137 -3.26 -6.07 -8.72
CA TRP A 137 -3.81 -6.30 -10.05
C TRP A 137 -2.91 -5.67 -11.10
N SER A 138 -2.57 -6.44 -12.18
CA SER A 138 -1.72 -5.97 -13.28
C SER A 138 -0.40 -5.36 -12.74
N LEU A 139 -0.16 -4.07 -12.91
CA LEU A 139 1.02 -3.37 -12.36
C LEU A 139 1.16 -3.60 -10.84
N GLY A 140 0.07 -3.55 -10.08
CA GLY A 140 0.06 -3.89 -8.65
C GLY A 140 0.40 -5.37 -8.39
N GLY A 141 0.07 -6.26 -9.32
CA GLY A 141 0.49 -7.66 -9.28
C GLY A 141 2.01 -7.80 -9.40
N THR A 142 2.64 -7.00 -10.26
CA THR A 142 4.11 -6.90 -10.35
C THR A 142 4.70 -6.44 -9.01
N VAL A 143 4.14 -5.41 -8.41
CA VAL A 143 4.56 -4.93 -7.07
C VAL A 143 4.45 -6.05 -6.05
N SER A 144 3.31 -6.76 -6.01
CA SER A 144 3.09 -7.87 -5.08
C SER A 144 4.10 -8.99 -5.27
N PHE A 145 4.40 -9.35 -6.52
CA PHE A 145 5.36 -10.41 -6.84
C PHE A 145 6.78 -10.04 -6.37
N TYR A 146 7.26 -8.86 -6.71
CA TYR A 146 8.59 -8.41 -6.33
C TYR A 146 8.73 -8.09 -4.83
N SER A 147 7.64 -7.88 -4.11
CA SER A 147 7.67 -7.68 -2.65
C SER A 147 8.15 -8.91 -1.87
N PHE A 148 8.18 -10.09 -2.48
CA PHE A 148 8.71 -11.32 -1.90
C PHE A 148 10.12 -11.68 -2.41
N TRP A 149 10.71 -10.85 -3.26
CA TRP A 149 12.05 -11.09 -3.75
C TRP A 149 13.11 -10.73 -2.68
N GLU A 150 13.95 -11.70 -2.37
CA GLU A 150 15.13 -11.53 -1.51
C GLU A 150 16.38 -11.49 -2.41
N PRO A 151 17.19 -10.43 -2.37
CA PRO A 151 18.40 -10.29 -3.17
C PRO A 151 19.52 -11.25 -2.75
#